data_a798f51242b2218f54224d3983baf6fa
#
_entry.id   a798f51242b2218f54224d3983baf6fa
#
_cell.length_a   1.000
_cell.length_b   1.000
_cell.length_c   1.000
_cell.angle_alpha   90.00
_cell.angle_beta   90.00
_cell.angle_gamma   90.00
#
_symmetry.space_group_name_H-M   'P 1'
#
loop_
_entity.id
_entity.type
_entity.pdbx_description
1 polymer ?
#
loop_
_entity_poly.entity_id
_entity_poly.type
_entity_poly.pdbx_seq_one_letter_code
_entity_poly.pdbx_strand_id
1 'polypeptide(L)'
;AVCKHATQAFDLASDPTAFPDQISGGLTPHAPQRLFYSARPKGFRLEWAQKLRASGEDWPLPTPEQLVHGNPPEEIHLSLDVSDQLETKMACIICHRTQVAPTRPYHRLPWEVAEWVLGREYYIRARPDVSPGETVPDDMFGRISPD
;
A
#
# COMPACT_ATOMS: atom_id res chain seq x y z
N ALA A 1 10.52 -4.39 -10.21
CA ALA A 1 9.97 -4.99 -11.45
C ALA A 1 8.43 -4.90 -11.46
N VAL A 2 7.72 -5.47 -10.45
CA VAL A 2 6.24 -5.55 -10.43
C VAL A 2 5.58 -4.17 -10.55
N CYS A 3 5.96 -3.20 -9.73
CA CYS A 3 5.39 -1.84 -9.75
C CYS A 3 5.50 -1.20 -11.16
N LYS A 4 6.68 -1.28 -11.80
CA LYS A 4 6.88 -0.73 -13.15
C LYS A 4 5.94 -1.37 -14.18
N HIS A 5 5.81 -2.70 -14.16
CA HIS A 5 4.96 -3.40 -15.12
C HIS A 5 3.46 -3.18 -14.83
N ALA A 6 3.06 -3.08 -13.57
CA ALA A 6 1.68 -2.76 -13.21
C ALA A 6 1.28 -1.36 -13.67
N THR A 7 2.16 -0.36 -13.50
CA THR A 7 1.93 1.00 -14.02
C THR A 7 1.82 1.00 -15.54
N GLN A 8 2.72 0.30 -16.21
CA GLN A 8 2.70 0.19 -17.67
C GLN A 8 1.43 -0.51 -18.18
N ALA A 9 1.00 -1.58 -17.50
CA ALA A 9 -0.24 -2.28 -17.83
C ALA A 9 -1.47 -1.40 -17.59
N PHE A 10 -1.47 -0.58 -16.54
CA PHE A 10 -2.52 0.40 -16.28
C PHE A 10 -2.66 1.39 -17.45
N ASP A 11 -1.54 1.96 -17.88
CA ASP A 11 -1.53 2.96 -18.97
C ASP A 11 -1.94 2.31 -20.32
N LEU A 12 -1.52 1.06 -20.58
CA LEU A 12 -1.82 0.34 -21.83
C LEU A 12 -3.24 -0.25 -21.90
N ALA A 13 -3.89 -0.45 -20.76
CA ALA A 13 -5.21 -1.09 -20.72
C ALA A 13 -6.31 -0.27 -21.45
N SER A 14 -6.15 1.04 -21.50
CA SER A 14 -7.06 1.96 -22.21
C SER A 14 -6.69 2.20 -23.68
N ASP A 15 -5.51 1.78 -24.12
CA ASP A 15 -5.02 2.03 -25.47
C ASP A 15 -5.63 0.99 -26.46
N PRO A 16 -6.50 1.41 -27.39
CA PRO A 16 -7.11 0.49 -28.36
C PRO A 16 -6.11 -0.09 -29.37
N THR A 17 -4.89 0.45 -29.42
CA THR A 17 -3.85 0.00 -30.36
C THR A 17 -2.82 -0.95 -29.73
N ALA A 18 -2.80 -1.03 -28.38
CA ALA A 18 -1.80 -1.81 -27.67
C ALA A 18 -1.91 -3.32 -27.88
N PHE A 19 -3.15 -3.83 -28.07
CA PHE A 19 -3.43 -5.27 -28.21
C PHE A 19 -4.40 -5.55 -29.37
N PRO A 20 -4.00 -5.31 -30.63
CA PRO A 20 -4.90 -5.35 -31.79
C PRO A 20 -5.58 -6.70 -32.00
N ASP A 21 -4.91 -7.79 -31.68
CA ASP A 21 -5.49 -9.15 -31.84
C ASP A 21 -6.64 -9.38 -30.85
N GLN A 22 -6.54 -8.85 -29.63
CA GLN A 22 -7.60 -8.91 -28.62
C GLN A 22 -8.82 -8.08 -29.02
N ILE A 23 -8.57 -6.87 -29.53
CA ILE A 23 -9.61 -5.98 -30.04
C ILE A 23 -10.32 -6.61 -31.24
N SER A 24 -9.58 -7.20 -32.18
CA SER A 24 -10.13 -7.92 -33.33
C SER A 24 -10.93 -9.14 -32.89
N GLY A 25 -10.60 -9.75 -31.76
CA GLY A 25 -11.33 -10.84 -31.12
C GLY A 25 -12.61 -10.42 -30.38
N GLY A 26 -12.97 -9.12 -30.40
CA GLY A 26 -14.19 -8.59 -29.82
C GLY A 26 -14.06 -8.07 -28.39
N LEU A 27 -12.83 -7.97 -27.85
CA LEU A 27 -12.61 -7.31 -26.55
C LEU A 27 -12.58 -5.78 -26.73
N THR A 28 -12.96 -5.07 -25.67
CA THR A 28 -12.91 -3.61 -25.63
C THR A 28 -11.83 -3.15 -24.66
N PRO A 29 -11.14 -2.01 -24.92
CA PRO A 29 -10.21 -1.43 -23.97
C PRO A 29 -10.90 -1.13 -22.64
N HIS A 30 -10.15 -1.26 -21.55
CA HIS A 30 -10.61 -0.89 -20.22
C HIS A 30 -9.79 0.28 -19.72
N ALA A 31 -10.44 1.41 -19.45
CA ALA A 31 -9.79 2.61 -18.90
C ALA A 31 -9.88 2.62 -17.37
N PRO A 32 -8.89 2.07 -16.65
CA PRO A 32 -8.87 2.16 -15.20
C PRO A 32 -8.63 3.62 -14.78
N GLN A 33 -9.39 4.10 -13.79
CA GLN A 33 -9.43 5.52 -13.51
C GLN A 33 -8.37 5.99 -12.51
N ARG A 34 -7.93 5.10 -11.61
CA ARG A 34 -6.95 5.45 -10.56
C ARG A 34 -5.96 4.33 -10.33
N LEU A 35 -4.72 4.73 -10.11
CA LEU A 35 -3.64 3.85 -9.66
C LEU A 35 -3.04 4.41 -8.38
N PHE A 36 -2.96 3.58 -7.36
CA PHE A 36 -2.31 3.90 -6.11
C PHE A 36 -1.13 2.98 -5.86
N TYR A 37 -0.04 3.54 -5.35
CA TYR A 37 1.06 2.78 -4.77
C TYR A 37 0.89 2.72 -3.27
N SER A 38 1.08 1.55 -2.67
CA SER A 38 1.19 1.47 -1.22
C SER A 38 2.42 2.25 -0.75
N ALA A 39 2.25 3.06 0.27
CA ALA A 39 3.29 3.88 0.85
C ALA A 39 3.57 3.49 2.30
N ARG A 40 4.67 3.96 2.82
CA ARG A 40 4.98 3.83 4.23
C ARG A 40 5.57 5.14 4.73
N PRO A 41 5.02 5.74 5.79
CA PRO A 41 5.54 7.00 6.32
C PRO A 41 7.03 6.89 6.69
N LYS A 42 7.79 7.95 6.46
CA LYS A 42 9.16 8.09 6.92
C LYS A 42 9.19 7.96 8.44
N GLY A 43 10.15 7.21 8.96
CA GLY A 43 10.25 6.94 10.40
C GLY A 43 9.46 5.72 10.89
N PHE A 44 8.46 5.23 10.15
CA PHE A 44 7.61 4.10 10.54
C PHE A 44 8.41 2.86 10.98
N ARG A 45 9.50 2.54 10.29
CA ARG A 45 10.33 1.37 10.59
C ARG A 45 10.99 1.48 11.97
N LEU A 46 11.46 2.67 12.33
CA LEU A 46 12.07 2.93 13.65
C LEU A 46 11.02 2.84 14.75
N GLU A 47 9.90 3.50 14.55
CA GLU A 47 8.82 3.51 15.54
C GLU A 47 8.27 2.10 15.78
N TRP A 48 8.09 1.31 14.72
CA TRP A 48 7.70 -0.10 14.87
C TRP A 48 8.73 -0.90 15.66
N ALA A 49 10.02 -0.78 15.35
CA ALA A 49 11.06 -1.49 16.10
C ALA A 49 11.06 -1.10 17.58
N GLN A 50 10.84 0.19 17.88
CA GLN A 50 10.73 0.68 19.26
C GLN A 50 9.51 0.11 19.99
N LYS A 51 8.34 0.06 19.34
CA LYS A 51 7.12 -0.51 19.91
C LYS A 51 7.25 -2.02 20.17
N LEU A 52 7.87 -2.77 19.25
CA LEU A 52 8.14 -4.20 19.46
C LEU A 52 9.07 -4.41 20.66
N ARG A 53 10.12 -3.62 20.80
CA ARG A 53 11.02 -3.73 21.94
C ARG A 53 10.34 -3.35 23.25
N ALA A 54 9.50 -2.34 23.24
CA ALA A 54 8.70 -1.95 24.39
C ALA A 54 7.70 -3.04 24.83
N SER A 55 7.25 -3.90 23.89
CA SER A 55 6.40 -5.05 24.19
C SER A 55 7.18 -6.32 24.57
N GLY A 56 8.52 -6.22 24.73
CA GLY A 56 9.36 -7.32 25.18
C GLY A 56 9.97 -8.18 24.05
N GLU A 57 9.77 -7.79 22.78
CA GLU A 57 10.38 -8.50 21.65
C GLU A 57 11.84 -8.10 21.47
N ASP A 58 12.73 -9.07 21.29
CA ASP A 58 14.10 -8.82 20.85
C ASP A 58 14.15 -8.50 19.35
N TRP A 59 13.78 -7.25 19.02
CA TRP A 59 13.71 -6.79 17.65
C TRP A 59 14.86 -5.84 17.32
N PRO A 60 15.59 -6.04 16.21
CA PRO A 60 16.70 -5.18 15.85
C PRO A 60 16.21 -3.78 15.47
N LEU A 61 16.92 -2.76 15.92
CA LEU A 61 16.71 -1.40 15.42
C LEU A 61 17.17 -1.31 13.95
N PRO A 62 16.50 -0.49 13.14
CA PRO A 62 16.90 -0.29 11.76
C PRO A 62 18.27 0.38 11.67
N THR A 63 19.05 -0.02 10.65
CA THR A 63 20.34 0.62 10.35
C THR A 63 20.12 2.02 9.76
N PRO A 64 21.16 2.89 9.75
CA PRO A 64 21.07 4.21 9.12
C PRO A 64 20.55 4.17 7.68
N GLU A 65 20.98 3.18 6.88
CA GLU A 65 20.53 2.98 5.50
C GLU A 65 19.04 2.62 5.43
N GLN A 66 18.53 1.92 6.42
CA GLN A 66 17.11 1.56 6.51
C GLN A 66 16.23 2.72 6.97
N LEU A 67 16.79 3.70 7.70
CA LEU A 67 16.06 4.86 8.20
C LEU A 67 15.72 5.88 7.10
N VAL A 68 16.45 5.86 5.98
CA VAL A 68 16.16 6.76 4.85
C VAL A 68 14.95 6.31 4.05
N HIS A 69 14.51 5.06 4.23
CA HIS A 69 13.36 4.52 3.52
C HIS A 69 12.02 5.00 4.12
N GLY A 70 11.07 5.20 3.25
CA GLY A 70 9.73 5.69 3.56
C GLY A 70 9.44 6.98 2.82
N ASN A 71 8.17 7.33 2.76
CA ASN A 71 7.66 8.49 2.05
C ASN A 71 7.45 9.64 3.02
N PRO A 72 7.89 10.86 2.68
CA PRO A 72 7.59 12.03 3.48
C PRO A 72 6.07 12.32 3.44
N PRO A 73 5.51 13.01 4.46
CA PRO A 73 4.07 13.22 4.57
C PRO A 73 3.42 13.86 3.33
N GLU A 74 4.12 14.75 2.67
CA GLU A 74 3.67 15.47 1.48
C GLU A 74 3.50 14.59 0.23
N GLU A 75 4.09 13.41 0.21
CA GLU A 75 3.93 12.41 -0.85
C GLU A 75 2.79 11.43 -0.57
N ILE A 76 2.30 11.38 0.66
CA ILE A 76 1.22 10.46 1.05
C ILE A 76 -0.12 11.15 0.80
N HIS A 77 -0.82 10.70 -0.23
CA HIS A 77 -2.04 11.33 -0.70
C HIS A 77 -3.31 10.75 -0.05
N LEU A 78 -3.24 9.54 0.49
CA LEU A 78 -4.39 8.86 1.09
C LEU A 78 -3.93 8.06 2.31
N SER A 79 -4.70 8.17 3.38
CA SER A 79 -4.50 7.41 4.61
C SER A 79 -5.83 6.79 5.03
N LEU A 80 -5.94 5.48 4.93
CA LEU A 80 -7.15 4.74 5.28
C LEU A 80 -7.05 4.15 6.67
N ASP A 81 -8.05 4.42 7.49
CA ASP A 81 -8.26 3.68 8.73
C ASP A 81 -8.91 2.34 8.40
N VAL A 82 -8.25 1.26 8.73
CA VAL A 82 -8.70 -0.11 8.51
C VAL A 82 -8.71 -0.91 9.83
N SER A 83 -8.77 -0.20 10.95
CA SER A 83 -8.77 -0.81 12.29
C SER A 83 -9.93 -1.79 12.50
N ASP A 84 -11.10 -1.52 11.91
CA ASP A 84 -12.26 -2.42 11.93
C ASP A 84 -11.98 -3.79 11.24
N GLN A 85 -10.95 -3.87 10.39
CA GLN A 85 -10.57 -5.07 9.67
C GLN A 85 -9.30 -5.73 10.22
N LEU A 86 -8.82 -5.28 11.37
CA LEU A 86 -7.53 -5.69 11.90
C LEU A 86 -7.42 -7.20 12.12
N GLU A 87 -8.45 -7.85 12.69
CA GLU A 87 -8.48 -9.30 12.90
C GLU A 87 -8.36 -10.07 11.57
N THR A 88 -9.15 -9.66 10.59
CA THR A 88 -9.12 -10.26 9.25
C THR A 88 -7.76 -10.08 8.59
N LYS A 89 -7.18 -8.88 8.71
CA LYS A 89 -5.87 -8.54 8.17
C LYS A 89 -4.76 -9.35 8.81
N MET A 90 -4.80 -9.51 10.12
CA MET A 90 -3.86 -10.37 10.87
C MET A 90 -3.97 -11.83 10.43
N ALA A 91 -5.20 -12.36 10.32
CA ALA A 91 -5.43 -13.72 9.84
C ALA A 91 -4.87 -13.93 8.43
N CYS A 92 -5.09 -12.97 7.52
CA CYS A 92 -4.54 -13.00 6.16
C CYS A 92 -3.00 -13.01 6.16
N ILE A 93 -2.36 -12.18 6.99
CA ILE A 93 -0.89 -12.13 7.10
C ILE A 93 -0.35 -13.49 7.57
N ILE A 94 -0.96 -14.09 8.57
CA ILE A 94 -0.55 -15.39 9.15
C ILE A 94 -0.74 -16.54 8.14
N CYS A 95 -1.67 -16.44 7.20
CA CYS A 95 -1.83 -17.42 6.12
C CYS A 95 -0.60 -17.53 5.21
N HIS A 96 0.26 -16.52 5.14
CA HIS A 96 1.51 -16.54 4.37
C HIS A 96 2.61 -17.34 5.06
N ARG A 97 2.37 -18.61 5.33
CA ARG A 97 3.20 -19.50 6.18
C ARG A 97 4.66 -19.59 5.77
N THR A 98 4.95 -19.46 4.48
CA THR A 98 6.34 -19.49 3.95
C THR A 98 7.10 -18.19 4.20
N GLN A 99 6.41 -17.08 4.43
CA GLN A 99 6.99 -15.76 4.62
C GLN A 99 6.86 -15.26 6.06
N VAL A 100 5.81 -15.70 6.75
CA VAL A 100 5.52 -15.35 8.14
C VAL A 100 5.67 -16.60 9.01
N ALA A 101 6.93 -16.92 9.34
CA ALA A 101 7.23 -18.04 10.22
C ALA A 101 6.57 -17.83 11.62
N PRO A 102 6.24 -18.92 12.36
CA PRO A 102 5.67 -18.83 13.70
C PRO A 102 6.48 -18.00 14.71
N THR A 103 7.78 -17.84 14.45
CA THR A 103 8.68 -17.00 15.26
C THR A 103 8.54 -15.50 14.97
N ARG A 104 7.83 -15.11 13.91
CA ARG A 104 7.60 -13.70 13.59
C ARG A 104 6.63 -13.04 14.58
N PRO A 105 6.80 -11.73 14.87
CA PRO A 105 6.00 -11.03 15.87
C PRO A 105 4.50 -11.07 15.61
N TYR A 106 4.06 -11.16 14.36
CA TYR A 106 2.64 -11.14 13.96
C TYR A 106 1.77 -12.19 14.70
N HIS A 107 2.36 -13.29 15.17
CA HIS A 107 1.63 -14.34 15.91
C HIS A 107 1.36 -13.98 17.38
N ARG A 108 1.99 -12.92 17.91
CA ARG A 108 1.96 -12.56 19.33
C ARG A 108 2.01 -11.05 19.59
N LEU A 109 1.70 -10.25 18.58
CA LEU A 109 1.63 -8.79 18.75
C LEU A 109 0.57 -8.44 19.79
N PRO A 110 0.88 -7.62 20.80
CA PRO A 110 -0.13 -6.98 21.60
C PRO A 110 -1.10 -6.20 20.69
N TRP A 111 -2.39 -6.19 21.04
CA TRP A 111 -3.43 -5.59 20.20
C TRP A 111 -3.11 -4.13 19.82
N GLU A 112 -2.69 -3.33 20.79
CA GLU A 112 -2.32 -1.92 20.58
C GLU A 112 -1.18 -1.73 19.58
N VAL A 113 -0.19 -2.65 19.58
CA VAL A 113 0.90 -2.63 18.61
C VAL A 113 0.40 -3.08 17.23
N ALA A 114 -0.46 -4.10 17.18
CA ALA A 114 -1.06 -4.56 15.94
C ALA A 114 -1.93 -3.46 15.30
N GLU A 115 -2.76 -2.79 16.08
CA GLU A 115 -3.59 -1.67 15.65
C GLU A 115 -2.74 -0.52 15.10
N TRP A 116 -1.68 -0.15 15.81
CA TRP A 116 -0.78 0.90 15.34
C TRP A 116 -0.09 0.55 14.01
N VAL A 117 0.39 -0.70 13.85
CA VAL A 117 1.18 -1.09 12.67
C VAL A 117 0.32 -1.48 11.47
N LEU A 118 -0.88 -1.99 11.69
CA LEU A 118 -1.73 -2.57 10.66
C LEU A 118 -3.09 -1.88 10.50
N GLY A 119 -3.54 -1.10 11.50
CA GLY A 119 -4.84 -0.45 11.49
C GLY A 119 -4.94 0.74 10.54
N ARG A 120 -3.80 1.17 9.94
CA ARG A 120 -3.79 2.26 8.96
C ARG A 120 -2.98 1.89 7.73
N GLU A 121 -3.51 2.22 6.58
CA GLU A 121 -2.84 2.04 5.29
C GLU A 121 -2.59 3.38 4.61
N TYR A 122 -1.47 3.48 3.90
CA TYR A 122 -1.02 4.72 3.27
C TYR A 122 -0.78 4.50 1.79
N TYR A 123 -1.18 5.50 0.99
CA TYR A 123 -1.09 5.40 -0.45
C TYR A 123 -0.65 6.70 -1.11
N ILE A 124 0.06 6.53 -2.23
CA ILE A 124 0.42 7.61 -3.16
C ILE A 124 -0.42 7.40 -4.41
N ARG A 125 -1.19 8.41 -4.81
CA ARG A 125 -1.88 8.37 -6.11
C ARG A 125 -0.87 8.54 -7.22
N ALA A 126 -0.75 7.51 -8.07
CA ALA A 126 0.17 7.50 -9.20
C ALA A 126 -0.53 7.87 -10.52
N ARG A 127 -1.86 7.65 -10.58
CA ARG A 127 -2.69 8.08 -11.71
C ARG A 127 -4.10 8.48 -11.23
N PRO A 128 -4.70 9.52 -11.80
CA PRO A 128 -3.98 10.56 -12.56
C PRO A 128 -2.88 11.22 -11.71
N ASP A 129 -1.90 11.84 -12.37
CA ASP A 129 -0.82 12.54 -11.66
C ASP A 129 -1.40 13.61 -10.73
N VAL A 130 -0.77 13.81 -9.57
CA VAL A 130 -1.17 14.85 -8.61
C VAL A 130 -0.44 16.15 -8.96
N SER A 131 -1.20 17.20 -9.23
CA SER A 131 -0.63 18.52 -9.47
C SER A 131 -0.15 19.19 -8.18
N PRO A 132 0.88 20.04 -8.23
CA PRO A 132 1.30 20.79 -7.05
C PRO A 132 0.13 21.60 -6.45
N GLY A 133 -0.16 21.38 -5.16
CA GLY A 133 -1.25 22.05 -4.45
C GLY A 133 -2.64 21.43 -4.66
N GLU A 134 -2.75 20.35 -5.42
CA GLU A 134 -3.99 19.60 -5.54
C GLU A 134 -4.33 18.88 -4.24
N THR A 135 -5.57 19.02 -3.79
CA THR A 135 -6.10 18.22 -2.68
C THR A 135 -6.65 16.91 -3.22
N VAL A 136 -5.99 15.81 -2.89
CA VAL A 136 -6.49 14.48 -3.21
C VAL A 136 -7.59 14.12 -2.22
N PRO A 137 -8.80 13.72 -2.69
CA PRO A 137 -9.85 13.27 -1.78
C PRO A 137 -9.38 12.10 -0.91
N ASP A 138 -9.76 12.13 0.36
CA ASP A 138 -9.46 11.07 1.34
C ASP A 138 -10.38 9.85 1.13
N ASP A 139 -10.51 9.44 -0.12
CA ASP A 139 -11.36 8.34 -0.56
C ASP A 139 -10.76 7.67 -1.80
N MET A 140 -10.40 6.40 -1.67
CA MET A 140 -9.86 5.60 -2.76
C MET A 140 -10.88 5.41 -3.91
N PHE A 141 -12.16 5.35 -3.57
CA PHE A 141 -13.27 5.09 -4.50
C PHE A 141 -14.12 6.32 -4.79
N GLY A 142 -13.82 7.47 -4.18
CA GLY A 142 -14.60 8.72 -4.27
C GLY A 142 -15.14 9.01 -5.67
N ARG A 143 -16.21 9.77 -5.77
CA ARG A 143 -17.01 9.96 -6.99
C ARG A 143 -16.14 10.01 -8.23
N ILE A 144 -16.19 8.92 -8.98
CA ILE A 144 -15.72 8.82 -10.33
C ILE A 144 -16.85 9.44 -11.15
N SER A 145 -16.65 10.64 -11.68
CA SER A 145 -17.63 11.18 -12.64
C SER A 145 -17.67 10.21 -13.80
N PRO A 146 -18.83 9.65 -14.16
CA PRO A 146 -18.94 8.96 -15.43
C PRO A 146 -18.73 10.02 -16.49
N ASP A 147 -17.69 9.86 -17.30
CA ASP A 147 -17.55 10.57 -18.57
C ASP A 147 -18.60 10.08 -19.57
#